data_44b0a1f67a524062f43092045365a96e
#
_entry.id   44b0a1f67a524062f43092045365a96e
#
_cell.length_a   1.000
_cell.length_b   1.000
_cell.length_c   1.000
_cell.angle_alpha   90.00
_cell.angle_beta   90.00
_cell.angle_gamma   90.00
#
_symmetry.space_group_name_H-M   'P 1'
#
loop_
_entity.id
_entity.type
_entity.pdbx_description
1 polymer ?
#
loop_
_entity_poly.entity_id
_entity_poly.type
_entity_poly.pdbx_seq_one_letter_code
_entity_poly.pdbx_strand_id
1 'polypeptide(L)'
;MLRGHAEALMPLIATVMSDADVEFAELDRIAVTVGPGSFTGLRVGVAAARAIALATGKPAIGLTTLAALAAPFFEDEAGALMSVIDARHERVYMQLFGRGGRSLVAPRIATVHIAVHSALAGPIRIVGNAVRQIEEVWPGSEPKPPVVDARAPDIAWVAKLGAASLDLTSPVRPLYLSEADAHPQEAGILPRR
;
A
#
# COMPACT_ATOMS: atom_id res chain seq x y z
N MET A 1 16.81 -0.45 6.39
CA MET A 1 16.68 -0.95 7.78
C MET A 1 15.89 -2.25 7.78
N LEU A 2 16.40 -3.34 8.31
CA LEU A 2 15.71 -4.64 8.38
C LEU A 2 15.05 -4.92 9.74
N ARG A 3 15.36 -4.13 10.78
CA ARG A 3 14.79 -4.19 12.15
C ARG A 3 14.80 -2.78 12.77
N GLY A 4 13.96 -2.52 13.79
CA GLY A 4 13.95 -1.24 14.51
C GLY A 4 13.07 -0.13 13.88
N HIS A 5 12.20 -0.46 12.92
CA HIS A 5 11.35 0.55 12.26
C HIS A 5 10.43 1.31 13.23
N ALA A 6 9.93 0.63 14.26
CA ALA A 6 9.02 1.26 15.22
C ALA A 6 9.74 2.30 16.08
N GLU A 7 10.98 2.00 16.50
CA GLU A 7 11.79 2.86 17.35
C GLU A 7 12.36 4.06 16.58
N ALA A 8 12.65 3.88 15.28
CA ALA A 8 13.23 4.90 14.42
C ALA A 8 12.19 5.87 13.84
N LEU A 9 10.89 5.52 13.78
CA LEU A 9 9.88 6.28 13.05
C LEU A 9 9.69 7.69 13.63
N MET A 10 9.44 7.81 14.93
CA MET A 10 9.18 9.13 15.55
C MET A 10 10.41 10.05 15.52
N PRO A 11 11.64 9.59 15.82
CA PRO A 11 12.85 10.37 15.61
C PRO A 11 13.02 10.83 14.16
N LEU A 12 12.75 9.97 13.18
CA LEU A 12 12.83 10.33 11.76
C LEU A 12 11.80 11.40 11.39
N ILE A 13 10.57 11.29 11.87
CA ILE A 13 9.52 12.31 11.65
C ILE A 13 9.98 13.64 12.25
N ALA A 14 10.49 13.64 13.50
CA ALA A 14 10.98 14.87 14.14
C ALA A 14 12.13 15.52 13.35
N THR A 15 13.07 14.71 12.82
CA THR A 15 14.16 15.22 11.97
C THR A 15 13.59 15.84 10.69
N VAL A 16 12.67 15.18 9.99
CA VAL A 16 12.06 15.69 8.76
C VAL A 16 11.31 17.00 9.00
N MET A 17 10.57 17.12 10.09
CA MET A 17 9.86 18.34 10.46
C MET A 17 10.83 19.49 10.74
N SER A 18 11.91 19.20 11.49
CA SER A 18 12.98 20.18 11.78
C SER A 18 13.71 20.63 10.51
N ASP A 19 14.06 19.69 9.62
CA ASP A 19 14.75 19.99 8.37
C ASP A 19 13.88 20.82 7.40
N ALA A 20 12.57 20.65 7.49
CA ALA A 20 11.59 21.42 6.71
C ALA A 20 11.26 22.79 7.33
N ASP A 21 11.71 23.06 8.57
CA ASP A 21 11.34 24.24 9.35
C ASP A 21 9.81 24.43 9.46
N VAL A 22 9.10 23.31 9.72
CA VAL A 22 7.63 23.25 9.82
C VAL A 22 7.21 22.69 11.17
N GLU A 23 6.33 23.39 11.86
CA GLU A 23 5.72 22.92 13.10
C GLU A 23 4.60 21.92 12.83
N PHE A 24 4.39 20.95 13.73
CA PHE A 24 3.31 19.98 13.60
C PHE A 24 1.90 20.62 13.52
N ALA A 25 1.72 21.78 14.13
CA ALA A 25 0.47 22.53 14.11
C ALA A 25 0.17 23.16 12.74
N GLU A 26 1.19 23.37 11.92
CA GLU A 26 1.08 23.94 10.57
C GLU A 26 0.69 22.92 9.50
N LEU A 27 0.73 21.61 9.83
CA LEU A 27 0.27 20.57 8.92
C LEU A 27 -1.23 20.72 8.65
N ASP A 28 -1.65 20.54 7.40
CA ASP A 28 -3.06 20.49 7.03
C ASP A 28 -3.67 19.12 7.28
N ARG A 29 -2.89 18.05 7.05
CA ARG A 29 -3.31 16.66 7.19
C ARG A 29 -2.13 15.70 7.27
N ILE A 30 -2.38 14.48 7.74
CA ILE A 30 -1.40 13.41 7.86
C ILE A 30 -1.79 12.27 6.91
N ALA A 31 -0.99 11.98 5.88
CA ALA A 31 -1.21 10.86 4.98
C ALA A 31 -0.41 9.64 5.41
N VAL A 32 -1.03 8.46 5.36
CA VAL A 32 -0.37 7.20 5.70
C VAL A 32 -0.88 6.06 4.84
N THR A 33 0.01 5.15 4.43
CA THR A 33 -0.40 3.91 3.78
C THR A 33 -0.99 2.93 4.79
N VAL A 34 -2.19 2.43 4.49
CA VAL A 34 -2.92 1.50 5.37
C VAL A 34 -2.78 0.04 4.97
N GLY A 35 -2.07 -0.25 3.88
CA GLY A 35 -1.86 -1.59 3.35
C GLY A 35 -2.37 -1.77 1.91
N PRO A 36 -2.16 -2.98 1.36
CA PRO A 36 -1.50 -4.14 1.98
C PRO A 36 0.01 -3.95 2.19
N GLY A 37 0.60 -4.76 3.10
CA GLY A 37 2.03 -4.70 3.42
C GLY A 37 2.38 -5.41 4.72
N SER A 38 3.56 -5.14 5.27
CA SER A 38 4.02 -5.71 6.53
C SER A 38 3.06 -5.42 7.68
N PHE A 39 2.57 -6.47 8.33
CA PHE A 39 1.62 -6.39 9.45
C PHE A 39 2.09 -5.45 10.58
N THR A 40 3.34 -5.61 11.02
CA THR A 40 3.93 -4.76 12.05
C THR A 40 4.13 -3.33 11.56
N GLY A 41 4.67 -3.16 10.35
CA GLY A 41 4.92 -1.84 9.77
C GLY A 41 3.64 -1.01 9.61
N LEU A 42 2.55 -1.62 9.14
CA LEU A 42 1.26 -0.96 8.99
C LEU A 42 0.69 -0.48 10.34
N ARG A 43 0.77 -1.33 11.36
CA ARG A 43 0.27 -0.96 12.70
C ARG A 43 1.06 0.20 13.29
N VAL A 44 2.39 0.18 13.17
CA VAL A 44 3.26 1.25 13.66
C VAL A 44 2.97 2.55 12.90
N GLY A 45 2.94 2.52 11.56
CA GLY A 45 2.66 3.69 10.75
C GLY A 45 1.28 4.30 11.02
N VAL A 46 0.24 3.46 11.04
CA VAL A 46 -1.13 3.92 11.34
C VAL A 46 -1.25 4.47 12.76
N ALA A 47 -0.62 3.83 13.76
CA ALA A 47 -0.64 4.32 15.13
C ALA A 47 0.06 5.68 15.26
N ALA A 48 1.22 5.86 14.63
CA ALA A 48 1.95 7.13 14.61
C ALA A 48 1.12 8.24 13.93
N ALA A 49 0.55 7.96 12.74
CA ALA A 49 -0.28 8.94 12.03
C ALA A 49 -1.51 9.36 12.85
N ARG A 50 -2.18 8.41 13.50
CA ARG A 50 -3.32 8.70 14.38
C ARG A 50 -2.93 9.49 15.62
N ALA A 51 -1.77 9.21 16.22
CA ALA A 51 -1.27 9.94 17.37
C ALA A 51 -0.96 11.40 17.02
N ILE A 52 -0.29 11.63 15.89
CA ILE A 52 0.00 12.99 15.39
C ILE A 52 -1.30 13.72 15.06
N ALA A 53 -2.23 13.07 14.35
CA ALA A 53 -3.52 13.64 14.00
C ALA A 53 -4.32 14.07 15.25
N LEU A 54 -4.34 13.23 16.29
CA LEU A 54 -4.99 13.54 17.57
C LEU A 54 -4.32 14.71 18.29
N ALA A 55 -2.99 14.71 18.35
CA ALA A 55 -2.23 15.77 19.04
C ALA A 55 -2.37 17.13 18.35
N THR A 56 -2.48 17.16 17.02
CA THR A 56 -2.57 18.39 16.22
C THR A 56 -3.98 18.83 15.89
N GLY A 57 -5.00 17.98 16.12
CA GLY A 57 -6.36 18.22 15.68
C GLY A 57 -6.54 18.16 14.16
N LYS A 58 -5.58 17.58 13.42
CA LYS A 58 -5.61 17.50 11.95
C LYS A 58 -6.15 16.16 11.47
N PRO A 59 -6.78 16.08 10.28
CA PRO A 59 -7.26 14.80 9.73
C PRO A 59 -6.10 13.88 9.36
N ALA A 60 -6.26 12.59 9.65
CA ALA A 60 -5.41 11.54 9.10
C ALA A 60 -6.09 10.91 7.88
N ILE A 61 -5.32 10.70 6.81
CA ILE A 61 -5.79 10.15 5.53
C ILE A 61 -5.13 8.79 5.30
N GLY A 62 -5.96 7.76 5.20
CA GLY A 62 -5.50 6.40 4.88
C GLY A 62 -5.51 6.15 3.38
N LEU A 63 -4.37 5.72 2.83
CA LEU A 63 -4.21 5.40 1.41
C LEU A 63 -3.81 3.93 1.26
N THR A 64 -4.30 3.24 0.23
CA THR A 64 -3.80 1.89 -0.03
C THR A 64 -2.36 1.96 -0.55
N THR A 65 -1.52 1.00 -0.13
CA THR A 65 -0.15 0.88 -0.67
C THR A 65 -0.18 0.66 -2.19
N LEU A 66 -1.20 -0.06 -2.67
CA LEU A 66 -1.42 -0.31 -4.10
C LEU A 66 -1.70 0.99 -4.88
N ALA A 67 -2.54 1.89 -4.33
CA ALA A 67 -2.79 3.19 -4.94
C ALA A 67 -1.54 4.08 -4.93
N ALA A 68 -0.79 4.08 -3.84
CA ALA A 68 0.43 4.86 -3.74
C ALA A 68 1.54 4.40 -4.71
N LEU A 69 1.65 3.08 -4.97
CA LEU A 69 2.55 2.53 -6.00
C LEU A 69 2.10 2.89 -7.42
N ALA A 70 0.81 2.93 -7.66
CA ALA A 70 0.23 3.23 -8.96
C ALA A 70 0.23 4.73 -9.31
N ALA A 71 0.19 5.60 -8.29
CA ALA A 71 -0.01 7.04 -8.45
C ALA A 71 0.93 7.74 -9.45
N PRO A 72 2.24 7.40 -9.55
CA PRO A 72 3.13 8.00 -10.55
C PRO A 72 2.65 7.85 -12.00
N PHE A 73 1.77 6.89 -12.27
CA PHE A 73 1.35 6.48 -13.62
C PHE A 73 -0.13 6.77 -13.90
N PHE A 74 -0.84 7.49 -13.03
CA PHE A 74 -2.28 7.76 -13.21
C PHE A 74 -2.59 8.64 -14.43
N GLU A 75 -1.64 9.46 -14.85
CA GLU A 75 -1.77 10.33 -16.03
C GLU A 75 -1.25 9.66 -17.31
N ASP A 76 -0.72 8.44 -17.24
CA ASP A 76 -0.27 7.72 -18.42
C ASP A 76 -1.45 7.37 -19.34
N GLU A 77 -1.25 7.57 -20.65
CA GLU A 77 -2.25 7.27 -21.66
C GLU A 77 -2.36 5.77 -21.99
N ALA A 78 -1.53 4.93 -21.38
CA ALA A 78 -1.30 3.53 -21.75
C ALA A 78 -2.41 2.54 -21.36
N GLY A 79 -3.65 3.01 -21.14
CA GLY A 79 -4.76 2.09 -20.83
C GLY A 79 -4.97 1.87 -19.35
N ALA A 80 -5.12 0.60 -18.91
CA ALA A 80 -5.27 0.26 -17.50
C ALA A 80 -3.91 0.18 -16.79
N LEU A 81 -3.94 0.30 -15.48
CA LEU A 81 -2.78 0.16 -14.61
C LEU A 81 -3.10 -0.87 -13.52
N MET A 82 -2.24 -1.86 -13.34
CA MET A 82 -2.35 -2.84 -12.26
C MET A 82 -1.20 -2.65 -11.27
N SER A 83 -1.53 -2.45 -10.01
CA SER A 83 -0.57 -2.49 -8.93
C SER A 83 -0.59 -3.87 -8.28
N VAL A 84 0.61 -4.47 -8.05
CA VAL A 84 0.77 -5.81 -7.50
C VAL A 84 1.82 -5.84 -6.38
N ILE A 85 1.48 -6.47 -5.25
CA ILE A 85 2.38 -6.68 -4.13
C ILE A 85 2.39 -8.18 -3.81
N ASP A 86 3.57 -8.75 -3.57
CA ASP A 86 3.72 -10.14 -3.20
C ASP A 86 2.97 -10.45 -1.89
N ALA A 87 2.07 -11.43 -1.94
CA ALA A 87 1.30 -11.93 -0.81
C ALA A 87 1.75 -13.32 -0.36
N ARG A 88 2.92 -13.80 -0.88
CA ARG A 88 3.48 -15.14 -0.69
C ARG A 88 2.59 -16.26 -1.24
N HIS A 89 3.12 -17.48 -1.29
CA HIS A 89 2.39 -18.70 -1.72
C HIS A 89 1.69 -18.51 -3.07
N GLU A 90 2.39 -17.99 -4.07
CA GLU A 90 1.87 -17.74 -5.43
C GLU A 90 0.63 -16.85 -5.47
N ARG A 91 0.47 -15.98 -4.46
CA ARG A 91 -0.59 -14.98 -4.37
C ARG A 91 -0.02 -13.58 -4.42
N VAL A 92 -0.82 -12.66 -4.91
CA VAL A 92 -0.54 -11.24 -4.95
C VAL A 92 -1.70 -10.44 -4.39
N TYR A 93 -1.39 -9.36 -3.71
CA TYR A 93 -2.36 -8.29 -3.54
C TYR A 93 -2.38 -7.49 -4.82
N MET A 94 -3.56 -7.24 -5.36
CA MET A 94 -3.72 -6.52 -6.61
C MET A 94 -4.83 -5.49 -6.55
N GLN A 95 -4.70 -4.46 -7.36
CA GLN A 95 -5.73 -3.47 -7.65
C GLN A 95 -5.57 -2.99 -9.09
N LEU A 96 -6.70 -2.80 -9.79
CA LEU A 96 -6.70 -2.23 -11.14
C LEU A 96 -7.24 -0.80 -11.11
N PHE A 97 -6.59 0.04 -11.89
CA PHE A 97 -6.95 1.43 -12.06
C PHE A 97 -7.14 1.74 -13.55
N GLY A 98 -8.09 2.58 -13.84
CA GLY A 98 -8.23 3.26 -15.12
C GLY A 98 -7.57 4.64 -15.06
N ARG A 99 -7.81 5.41 -16.11
CA ARG A 99 -7.27 6.77 -16.24
C ARG A 99 -7.61 7.64 -15.02
N GLY A 100 -6.66 8.49 -14.63
CA GLY A 100 -6.79 9.38 -13.47
C GLY A 100 -6.89 8.65 -12.15
N GLY A 101 -6.44 7.40 -12.06
CA GLY A 101 -6.47 6.61 -10.81
C GLY A 101 -7.85 6.08 -10.41
N ARG A 102 -8.84 6.11 -11.32
CA ARG A 102 -10.17 5.56 -11.05
C ARG A 102 -10.07 4.06 -10.77
N SER A 103 -10.52 3.60 -9.61
CA SER A 103 -10.52 2.17 -9.27
C SER A 103 -11.47 1.39 -10.18
N LEU A 104 -10.92 0.45 -10.96
CA LEU A 104 -11.67 -0.50 -11.79
C LEU A 104 -11.95 -1.80 -11.03
N VAL A 105 -10.97 -2.24 -10.25
CA VAL A 105 -11.07 -3.39 -9.34
C VAL A 105 -10.53 -2.96 -7.99
N ALA A 106 -11.32 -3.17 -6.94
CA ALA A 106 -10.92 -2.86 -5.58
C ALA A 106 -9.71 -3.69 -5.12
N PRO A 107 -8.94 -3.23 -4.11
CA PRO A 107 -7.86 -4.01 -3.53
C PRO A 107 -8.33 -5.40 -3.13
N ARG A 108 -7.61 -6.43 -3.58
CA ARG A 108 -7.91 -7.82 -3.23
C ARG A 108 -6.65 -8.69 -3.26
N ILE A 109 -6.74 -9.87 -2.65
CA ILE A 109 -5.78 -10.95 -2.84
C ILE A 109 -6.25 -11.85 -3.98
N ALA A 110 -5.31 -12.30 -4.81
CA ALA A 110 -5.57 -13.21 -5.92
C ALA A 110 -4.37 -14.14 -6.13
N THR A 111 -4.54 -15.25 -6.85
CA THR A 111 -3.40 -16.01 -7.35
C THR A 111 -2.72 -15.23 -8.49
N VAL A 112 -1.44 -15.51 -8.73
CA VAL A 112 -0.69 -14.89 -9.83
C VAL A 112 -1.40 -15.12 -11.18
N HIS A 113 -1.96 -16.32 -11.41
CA HIS A 113 -2.72 -16.64 -12.62
C HIS A 113 -3.99 -15.78 -12.78
N ILE A 114 -4.73 -15.53 -11.71
CA ILE A 114 -5.91 -14.64 -11.76
C ILE A 114 -5.48 -13.20 -12.06
N ALA A 115 -4.37 -12.75 -11.50
CA ALA A 115 -3.83 -11.42 -11.80
C ALA A 115 -3.44 -11.29 -13.27
N VAL A 116 -2.72 -12.27 -13.84
CA VAL A 116 -2.40 -12.33 -15.27
C VAL A 116 -3.67 -12.33 -16.12
N HIS A 117 -4.63 -13.19 -15.82
CA HIS A 117 -5.90 -13.22 -16.57
C HIS A 117 -6.62 -11.86 -16.56
N SER A 118 -6.59 -11.18 -15.41
CA SER A 118 -7.17 -9.82 -15.29
C SER A 118 -6.41 -8.78 -16.11
N ALA A 119 -5.09 -8.97 -16.30
CA ALA A 119 -4.23 -8.10 -17.10
C ALA A 119 -4.40 -8.29 -18.62
N LEU A 120 -4.84 -9.46 -19.07
CA LEU A 120 -5.04 -9.77 -20.48
C LEU A 120 -6.30 -9.12 -21.08
N ALA A 121 -7.11 -8.45 -20.29
CA ALA A 121 -8.36 -7.80 -20.76
C ALA A 121 -8.13 -6.59 -21.68
N GLY A 122 -6.89 -6.08 -21.82
CA GLY A 122 -6.53 -4.97 -22.69
C GLY A 122 -5.15 -4.38 -22.38
N PRO A 123 -4.77 -3.28 -23.04
CA PRO A 123 -3.50 -2.62 -22.76
C PRO A 123 -3.36 -2.26 -21.29
N ILE A 124 -2.27 -2.67 -20.67
CA ILE A 124 -2.06 -2.51 -19.23
C ILE A 124 -0.57 -2.28 -18.92
N ARG A 125 -0.29 -1.45 -17.92
CA ARG A 125 1.00 -1.35 -17.25
C ARG A 125 0.89 -2.04 -15.89
N ILE A 126 1.97 -2.69 -15.44
CA ILE A 126 2.00 -3.38 -14.14
C ILE A 126 3.12 -2.79 -13.28
N VAL A 127 2.80 -2.42 -12.03
CA VAL A 127 3.75 -1.82 -11.08
C VAL A 127 3.72 -2.54 -9.73
N GLY A 128 4.87 -2.70 -9.11
CA GLY A 128 5.00 -3.25 -7.76
C GLY A 128 6.09 -4.31 -7.64
N ASN A 129 6.21 -4.92 -6.46
CA ASN A 129 7.29 -5.87 -6.17
C ASN A 129 6.98 -7.32 -6.62
N ALA A 130 5.77 -7.59 -7.11
CA ALA A 130 5.37 -8.90 -7.62
C ALA A 130 5.39 -8.97 -9.16
N VAL A 131 5.92 -7.96 -9.86
CA VAL A 131 5.93 -7.92 -11.34
C VAL A 131 6.65 -9.12 -11.94
N ARG A 132 7.75 -9.60 -11.35
CA ARG A 132 8.48 -10.76 -11.83
C ARG A 132 7.65 -12.03 -11.80
N GLN A 133 6.87 -12.26 -10.75
CA GLN A 133 5.96 -13.41 -10.66
C GLN A 133 4.88 -13.37 -11.75
N ILE A 134 4.43 -12.17 -12.12
CA ILE A 134 3.51 -11.98 -13.25
C ILE A 134 4.19 -12.31 -14.59
N GLU A 135 5.41 -11.81 -14.81
CA GLU A 135 6.16 -12.05 -16.03
C GLU A 135 6.51 -13.53 -16.26
N GLU A 136 6.80 -14.28 -15.18
CA GLU A 136 7.14 -15.70 -15.22
C GLU A 136 5.99 -16.58 -15.72
N VAL A 137 4.74 -16.22 -15.43
CA VAL A 137 3.54 -16.96 -15.86
C VAL A 137 2.79 -16.27 -16.99
N TRP A 138 3.38 -15.20 -17.59
CA TRP A 138 2.77 -14.50 -18.71
C TRP A 138 2.71 -15.39 -19.95
N PRO A 139 1.55 -15.49 -20.64
CA PRO A 139 1.42 -16.33 -21.83
C PRO A 139 2.40 -15.90 -22.93
N GLY A 140 3.17 -16.85 -23.46
CA GLY A 140 4.13 -16.56 -24.55
C GLY A 140 3.48 -16.14 -25.87
N SER A 141 2.17 -16.36 -26.03
CA SER A 141 1.38 -15.90 -27.18
C SER A 141 0.99 -14.43 -27.12
N GLU A 142 1.10 -13.81 -25.95
CA GLU A 142 0.64 -12.45 -25.71
C GLU A 142 1.84 -11.48 -25.56
N PRO A 143 1.73 -10.24 -26.07
CA PRO A 143 2.76 -9.24 -25.88
C PRO A 143 2.92 -8.93 -24.38
N LYS A 144 4.18 -8.89 -23.91
CA LYS A 144 4.45 -8.56 -22.50
C LYS A 144 4.07 -7.11 -22.20
N PRO A 145 3.38 -6.86 -21.09
CA PRO A 145 3.05 -5.50 -20.68
C PRO A 145 4.31 -4.76 -20.19
N PRO A 146 4.36 -3.43 -20.25
CA PRO A 146 5.37 -2.65 -19.56
C PRO A 146 5.24 -2.85 -18.06
N VAL A 147 6.37 -3.17 -17.40
CA VAL A 147 6.43 -3.43 -15.96
C VAL A 147 7.36 -2.43 -15.25
N VAL A 148 7.06 -2.12 -13.99
CA VAL A 148 7.91 -1.31 -13.12
C VAL A 148 8.07 -2.04 -11.79
N ASP A 149 9.28 -2.53 -11.52
CA ASP A 149 9.62 -3.16 -10.23
C ASP A 149 9.77 -2.07 -9.17
N ALA A 150 8.82 -2.00 -8.25
CA ALA A 150 8.77 -1.02 -7.17
C ALA A 150 8.52 -1.71 -5.82
N ARG A 151 9.51 -1.64 -4.93
CA ARG A 151 9.45 -2.31 -3.61
C ARG A 151 8.63 -1.56 -2.58
N ALA A 152 8.53 -0.25 -2.73
CA ALA A 152 7.78 0.64 -1.84
C ALA A 152 7.27 1.84 -2.65
N PRO A 153 6.15 2.46 -2.24
CA PRO A 153 5.70 3.71 -2.84
C PRO A 153 6.68 4.84 -2.53
N ASP A 154 6.79 5.77 -3.46
CA ASP A 154 7.45 7.06 -3.22
C ASP A 154 6.58 7.89 -2.27
N ILE A 155 7.20 8.39 -1.19
CA ILE A 155 6.53 9.19 -0.15
C ILE A 155 5.91 10.47 -0.70
N ALA A 156 6.50 11.06 -1.74
CA ALA A 156 5.95 12.26 -2.38
C ALA A 156 4.57 11.99 -2.99
N TRP A 157 4.34 10.79 -3.53
CA TRP A 157 3.03 10.41 -4.06
C TRP A 157 2.03 10.07 -2.95
N VAL A 158 2.49 9.53 -1.82
CA VAL A 158 1.63 9.38 -0.63
C VAL A 158 1.15 10.75 -0.16
N ALA A 159 2.04 11.74 -0.09
CA ALA A 159 1.70 13.11 0.28
C ALA A 159 0.73 13.76 -0.71
N LYS A 160 0.99 13.65 -2.03
CA LYS A 160 0.11 14.19 -3.08
C LYS A 160 -1.28 13.58 -3.06
N LEU A 161 -1.40 12.26 -2.94
CA LEU A 161 -2.69 11.58 -2.82
C LEU A 161 -3.43 11.99 -1.54
N GLY A 162 -2.72 12.09 -0.42
CA GLY A 162 -3.27 12.58 0.83
C GLY A 162 -3.77 14.02 0.71
N ALA A 163 -3.00 14.91 0.05
CA ALA A 163 -3.41 16.29 -0.21
C ALA A 163 -4.65 16.39 -1.11
N ALA A 164 -4.77 15.52 -2.11
CA ALA A 164 -5.92 15.49 -3.02
C ALA A 164 -7.15 14.77 -2.45
N SER A 165 -7.03 14.07 -1.32
CA SER A 165 -8.16 13.33 -0.74
C SER A 165 -9.29 14.26 -0.30
N LEU A 166 -10.52 13.94 -0.70
CA LEU A 166 -11.73 14.63 -0.27
C LEU A 166 -12.35 14.02 1.00
N ASP A 167 -12.01 12.77 1.31
CA ASP A 167 -12.47 12.11 2.51
C ASP A 167 -11.53 12.42 3.68
N LEU A 168 -11.97 13.30 4.55
CA LEU A 168 -11.25 13.75 5.74
C LEU A 168 -11.77 13.12 7.03
N THR A 169 -12.80 12.29 6.94
CA THR A 169 -13.56 11.79 8.10
C THR A 169 -13.44 10.30 8.33
N SER A 170 -13.10 9.52 7.31
CA SER A 170 -12.95 8.08 7.43
C SER A 170 -11.84 7.71 8.41
N PRO A 171 -12.14 6.82 9.37
CA PRO A 171 -11.13 6.41 10.34
C PRO A 171 -9.99 5.64 9.68
N VAL A 172 -8.76 6.08 9.92
CA VAL A 172 -7.57 5.40 9.42
C VAL A 172 -7.37 4.08 10.16
N ARG A 173 -7.50 2.97 9.44
CA ARG A 173 -7.35 1.60 9.97
C ARG A 173 -6.52 0.76 9.00
N PRO A 174 -5.71 -0.19 9.49
CA PRO A 174 -5.02 -1.13 8.63
C PRO A 174 -6.00 -1.90 7.73
N LEU A 175 -5.67 -2.01 6.44
CA LEU A 175 -6.41 -2.80 5.47
C LEU A 175 -5.85 -4.22 5.44
N TYR A 176 -6.59 -5.17 5.99
CA TYR A 176 -6.26 -6.59 5.95
C TYR A 176 -7.07 -7.25 4.83
N LEU A 177 -6.39 -7.70 3.78
CA LEU A 177 -6.99 -8.39 2.62
C LEU A 177 -6.87 -9.92 2.71
N SER A 178 -6.08 -10.43 3.65
CA SER A 178 -5.99 -11.84 4.00
C SER A 178 -6.40 -12.03 5.45
N GLU A 179 -7.02 -13.15 5.76
CA GLU A 179 -7.11 -13.59 7.15
C GLU A 179 -5.69 -13.72 7.73
N ALA A 180 -5.53 -13.38 9.01
CA ALA A 180 -4.25 -13.57 9.68
C ALA A 180 -3.87 -15.05 9.60
N ASP A 181 -2.65 -15.37 9.15
CA ASP A 181 -2.07 -16.73 9.21
C ASP A 181 -1.79 -17.14 10.68
N ALA A 182 -2.75 -16.87 11.57
CA ALA A 182 -2.68 -17.27 12.97
C ALA A 182 -3.29 -18.67 13.07
N HIS A 183 -2.42 -19.69 12.99
CA HIS A 183 -2.84 -21.01 13.44
C HIS A 183 -2.98 -20.98 14.97
N PRO A 184 -4.13 -21.40 15.52
CA PRO A 184 -4.24 -21.60 16.96
C PRO A 184 -3.12 -22.55 17.40
N GLN A 185 -2.32 -22.14 18.39
CA GLN A 185 -1.36 -23.06 19.00
C GLN A 185 -2.16 -24.13 19.78
N GLU A 186 -2.34 -25.31 19.20
CA GLU A 186 -2.99 -26.45 19.87
C GLU A 186 -2.21 -26.95 21.10
N ALA A 187 -0.96 -26.51 21.27
CA ALA A 187 -0.06 -26.93 22.36
C ALA A 187 0.00 -25.97 23.58
N GLY A 188 -0.92 -25.02 23.71
CA GLY A 188 -0.88 -23.96 24.73
C GLY A 188 -1.99 -23.98 25.76
N ILE A 189 -2.72 -25.06 25.93
CA ILE A 189 -3.74 -25.16 26.98
C ILE A 189 -3.03 -25.49 28.33
N LEU A 190 -2.74 -24.44 29.10
CA LEU A 190 -2.34 -24.63 30.50
C LEU A 190 -3.48 -25.32 31.25
N PRO A 191 -3.21 -26.41 31.97
CA PRO A 191 -4.23 -27.06 32.81
C PRO A 191 -4.69 -26.06 33.86
N ARG A 192 -5.99 -25.81 33.92
CA ARG A 192 -6.59 -25.02 35.01
C ARG A 192 -6.42 -25.82 36.31
N ARG A 193 -5.75 -25.21 37.29
CA ARG A 193 -5.75 -25.66 38.69
C ARG A 193 -7.04 -25.24 39.37
#